data_f46965b9863c022db960915bad275505
#
_entry.id   f46965b9863c022db960915bad275505
#
_cell.length_a   1.000
_cell.length_b   1.000
_cell.length_c   1.000
_cell.angle_alpha   90.00
_cell.angle_beta   90.00
_cell.angle_gamma   90.00
#
_symmetry.space_group_name_H-M   'P 1'
#
loop_
_entity.id
_entity.type
_entity.pdbx_description
1 polymer ?
#
loop_
_entity_poly.entity_id
_entity_poly.type
_entity_poly.pdbx_seq_one_letter_code
_entity_poly.pdbx_strand_id
1 'polypeptide(L)'
;MVKCTYFVWLLEIRDLNPVSRLKTILFTIIKTFSTMIKIGINGFGRIGRFVFRQAVAKGTIQVVAINDLIDVEYMAYMLKYDSTHGRFNGTVEVKDGKLIVNGNEIRVTAERNPADINWGAVGADYVVESTGLFLTKEKAQGHIDAGAKKVVMSAPSKDDTPMFVMGVNNLSYSNDMTFVSNASCTTNCLAPVAKVLNDNFGIKEGLMTTVHATTATQKTVDGPSMKDWRGGRGAGQNIIPSSTGAAKAVGKVIPALNGKLTGMAFRVPTPDVSVVDLTVTLEKGASYAEICAAMKAASEGELKGILGYTEDAVVSNDFVGDTRTSIFDAGAGISLSPNFVKVVSWYDNEMGYSAKVCELIEYMESVK
;
A
#
# COMPACT_ATOMS: atom_id res chain seq x y z
N MET A 1 2.75 23.33 -3.77
CA MET A 1 3.33 23.78 -5.05
C MET A 1 2.41 23.55 -6.26
N VAL A 2 1.68 22.45 -6.39
CA VAL A 2 0.82 22.14 -7.56
C VAL A 2 -0.30 23.18 -7.82
N LYS A 3 -0.90 23.77 -6.79
CA LYS A 3 -1.95 24.80 -6.97
C LYS A 3 -1.43 26.11 -7.57
N CYS A 4 -0.16 26.47 -7.33
CA CYS A 4 0.42 27.70 -7.88
C CYS A 4 0.75 27.55 -9.37
N THR A 5 1.21 26.37 -9.79
CA THR A 5 1.56 26.07 -11.18
C THR A 5 0.30 25.99 -12.08
N TYR A 6 -0.81 25.44 -11.56
CA TYR A 6 -2.09 25.39 -12.27
C TYR A 6 -2.69 26.79 -12.48
N PHE A 7 -2.54 27.66 -11.48
CA PHE A 7 -3.08 29.03 -11.57
C PHE A 7 -2.29 29.91 -12.54
N VAL A 8 -0.97 29.77 -12.59
CA VAL A 8 -0.11 30.47 -13.56
C VAL A 8 -0.39 29.95 -14.98
N TRP A 9 -0.52 28.64 -15.17
CA TRP A 9 -0.85 28.03 -16.46
C TRP A 9 -2.23 28.48 -17.00
N LEU A 10 -3.26 28.57 -16.14
CA LEU A 10 -4.58 29.08 -16.50
C LEU A 10 -4.56 30.55 -16.95
N LEU A 11 -3.66 31.36 -16.38
CA LEU A 11 -3.48 32.77 -16.79
C LEU A 11 -2.79 32.88 -18.16
N GLU A 12 -1.76 32.06 -18.41
CA GLU A 12 -1.04 32.05 -19.68
C GLU A 12 -1.91 31.62 -20.88
N ILE A 13 -2.83 30.68 -20.71
CA ILE A 13 -3.73 30.25 -21.79
C ILE A 13 -4.91 31.22 -22.02
N ARG A 14 -5.18 32.11 -21.07
CA ARG A 14 -6.32 33.04 -21.14
C ARG A 14 -6.20 34.04 -22.29
N ASP A 15 -4.98 34.44 -22.63
CA ASP A 15 -4.69 35.42 -23.65
C ASP A 15 -4.47 34.88 -25.06
N LEU A 16 -4.53 33.51 -25.20
CA LEU A 16 -4.44 32.85 -26.50
C LEU A 16 -5.79 32.90 -27.23
N ASN A 17 -5.73 32.99 -28.55
CA ASN A 17 -6.93 32.78 -29.37
C ASN A 17 -7.51 31.40 -29.22
N PRO A 18 -8.80 31.17 -29.52
CA PRO A 18 -9.48 29.88 -29.26
C PRO A 18 -8.78 28.66 -29.88
N VAL A 19 -8.19 28.79 -31.05
CA VAL A 19 -7.50 27.69 -31.77
C VAL A 19 -6.18 27.37 -31.08
N SER A 20 -5.41 28.37 -30.70
CA SER A 20 -4.14 28.19 -29.95
C SER A 20 -4.37 27.65 -28.55
N ARG A 21 -5.44 28.10 -27.90
CA ARG A 21 -5.88 27.58 -26.60
C ARG A 21 -6.25 26.09 -26.69
N LEU A 22 -7.02 25.69 -27.69
CA LEU A 22 -7.40 24.30 -27.94
C LEU A 22 -6.18 23.43 -28.22
N LYS A 23 -5.25 23.92 -29.06
CA LYS A 23 -3.98 23.22 -29.34
C LYS A 23 -3.11 23.04 -28.10
N THR A 24 -2.99 24.08 -27.26
CA THR A 24 -2.21 24.02 -26.01
C THR A 24 -2.84 23.06 -25.01
N ILE A 25 -4.17 23.08 -24.86
CA ILE A 25 -4.89 22.14 -23.99
C ILE A 25 -4.73 20.70 -24.54
N LEU A 26 -4.92 20.49 -25.83
CA LEU A 26 -4.78 19.21 -26.48
C LEU A 26 -3.32 18.68 -26.36
N PHE A 27 -2.32 19.54 -26.58
CA PHE A 27 -0.92 19.21 -26.42
C PHE A 27 -0.57 18.85 -24.97
N THR A 28 -1.09 19.58 -23.98
CA THR A 28 -0.90 19.29 -22.56
C THR A 28 -1.58 17.97 -22.18
N ILE A 29 -2.81 17.73 -22.66
CA ILE A 29 -3.51 16.47 -22.48
C ILE A 29 -2.71 15.32 -23.11
N ILE A 30 -2.29 15.45 -24.37
CA ILE A 30 -1.49 14.43 -25.07
C ILE A 30 -0.16 14.19 -24.33
N LYS A 31 0.53 15.25 -23.88
CA LYS A 31 1.77 15.13 -23.11
C LYS A 31 1.56 14.44 -21.76
N THR A 32 0.45 14.74 -21.07
CA THR A 32 0.08 14.08 -19.81
C THR A 32 -0.21 12.59 -20.04
N PHE A 33 -0.97 12.24 -21.07
CA PHE A 33 -1.22 10.84 -21.43
C PHE A 33 0.04 10.10 -21.93
N SER A 34 0.98 10.82 -22.58
CA SER A 34 2.25 10.26 -23.04
C SER A 34 3.24 9.96 -21.91
N THR A 35 2.97 10.47 -20.68
CA THR A 35 3.86 10.34 -19.52
C THR A 35 3.29 9.48 -18.40
N MET A 36 2.08 8.89 -18.55
CA MET A 36 1.52 8.00 -17.52
C MET A 36 2.36 6.74 -17.40
N ILE A 37 2.65 6.36 -16.16
CA ILE A 37 3.38 5.13 -15.84
C ILE A 37 2.47 3.94 -16.17
N LYS A 38 2.89 3.05 -17.06
CA LYS A 38 2.10 1.89 -17.47
C LYS A 38 2.42 0.70 -16.59
N ILE A 39 1.37 0.15 -15.96
CA ILE A 39 1.51 -1.01 -15.09
C ILE A 39 0.65 -2.19 -15.53
N GLY A 40 1.14 -3.40 -15.26
CA GLY A 40 0.36 -4.63 -15.23
C GLY A 40 0.05 -5.02 -13.77
N ILE A 41 -1.06 -5.71 -13.57
CA ILE A 41 -1.42 -6.26 -12.24
C ILE A 41 -1.56 -7.78 -12.40
N ASN A 42 -0.75 -8.53 -11.65
CA ASN A 42 -0.87 -9.99 -11.55
C ASN A 42 -1.57 -10.35 -10.24
N GLY A 43 -2.79 -10.89 -10.34
CA GLY A 43 -3.68 -11.14 -9.21
C GLY A 43 -4.65 -9.97 -8.96
N PHE A 44 -5.93 -10.18 -9.18
CA PHE A 44 -6.98 -9.18 -9.02
C PHE A 44 -7.83 -9.41 -7.77
N GLY A 45 -7.18 -9.90 -6.71
CA GLY A 45 -7.73 -10.01 -5.36
C GLY A 45 -7.97 -8.63 -4.73
N ARG A 46 -8.11 -8.57 -3.41
CA ARG A 46 -8.33 -7.31 -2.68
C ARG A 46 -7.29 -6.25 -3.06
N ILE A 47 -6.01 -6.55 -2.88
CA ILE A 47 -4.93 -5.58 -3.09
C ILE A 47 -4.80 -5.18 -4.57
N GLY A 48 -4.83 -6.14 -5.51
CA GLY A 48 -4.77 -5.80 -6.94
C GLY A 48 -5.90 -4.87 -7.38
N ARG A 49 -7.14 -5.09 -6.89
CA ARG A 49 -8.28 -4.20 -7.16
C ARG A 49 -8.11 -2.81 -6.54
N PHE A 50 -7.55 -2.70 -5.33
CA PHE A 50 -7.35 -1.38 -4.72
C PHE A 50 -6.16 -0.64 -5.31
N VAL A 51 -5.10 -1.32 -5.73
CA VAL A 51 -4.05 -0.72 -6.57
C VAL A 51 -4.65 -0.17 -7.86
N PHE A 52 -5.56 -0.92 -8.52
CA PHE A 52 -6.28 -0.43 -9.69
C PHE A 52 -7.10 0.84 -9.38
N ARG A 53 -7.90 0.81 -8.31
CA ARG A 53 -8.71 1.97 -7.90
C ARG A 53 -7.85 3.18 -7.56
N GLN A 54 -6.72 2.98 -6.88
CA GLN A 54 -5.77 4.06 -6.55
C GLN A 54 -5.07 4.61 -7.81
N ALA A 55 -4.65 3.77 -8.73
CA ALA A 55 -4.05 4.18 -10.00
C ALA A 55 -5.02 5.10 -10.79
N VAL A 56 -6.29 4.70 -10.90
CA VAL A 56 -7.32 5.53 -11.56
C VAL A 56 -7.56 6.84 -10.82
N ALA A 57 -7.64 6.82 -9.49
CA ALA A 57 -7.89 8.02 -8.69
C ALA A 57 -6.73 9.03 -8.76
N LYS A 58 -5.48 8.55 -8.81
CA LYS A 58 -4.28 9.38 -8.94
C LYS A 58 -4.11 10.00 -10.34
N GLY A 59 -4.47 9.25 -11.38
CA GLY A 59 -4.34 9.70 -12.78
C GLY A 59 -2.91 9.83 -13.29
N THR A 60 -1.91 9.37 -12.55
CA THR A 60 -0.47 9.32 -12.91
C THR A 60 -0.05 7.95 -13.42
N ILE A 61 -0.82 6.93 -13.10
CA ILE A 61 -0.58 5.52 -13.43
C ILE A 61 -1.71 5.01 -14.30
N GLN A 62 -1.37 4.34 -15.38
CA GLN A 62 -2.31 3.64 -16.26
C GLN A 62 -2.15 2.13 -16.07
N VAL A 63 -3.21 1.44 -15.65
CA VAL A 63 -3.27 -0.02 -15.70
C VAL A 63 -3.58 -0.42 -17.14
N VAL A 64 -2.66 -1.12 -17.79
CA VAL A 64 -2.79 -1.53 -19.20
C VAL A 64 -3.15 -3.01 -19.34
N ALA A 65 -2.90 -3.82 -18.32
CA ALA A 65 -3.29 -5.23 -18.30
C ALA A 65 -3.50 -5.76 -16.88
N ILE A 66 -4.35 -6.78 -16.79
CA ILE A 66 -4.61 -7.55 -15.57
C ILE A 66 -4.49 -9.04 -15.93
N ASN A 67 -3.81 -9.81 -15.09
CA ASN A 67 -3.80 -11.26 -15.17
C ASN A 67 -4.45 -11.84 -13.90
N ASP A 68 -5.49 -12.64 -14.08
CA ASP A 68 -6.12 -13.42 -13.01
C ASP A 68 -6.87 -14.63 -13.63
N LEU A 69 -7.15 -15.66 -12.83
CA LEU A 69 -7.79 -16.89 -13.31
C LEU A 69 -9.32 -16.83 -13.32
N ILE A 70 -9.91 -15.66 -13.09
CA ILE A 70 -11.35 -15.42 -13.13
C ILE A 70 -11.74 -14.86 -14.52
N ASP A 71 -13.01 -15.03 -14.91
CA ASP A 71 -13.53 -14.46 -16.13
C ASP A 71 -13.65 -12.93 -16.08
N VAL A 72 -13.70 -12.28 -17.23
CA VAL A 72 -13.69 -10.83 -17.36
C VAL A 72 -14.98 -10.19 -16.82
N GLU A 73 -16.12 -10.86 -16.97
CA GLU A 73 -17.43 -10.41 -16.47
C GLU A 73 -17.40 -10.36 -14.94
N TYR A 74 -16.89 -11.40 -14.30
CA TYR A 74 -16.77 -11.45 -12.84
C TYR A 74 -15.71 -10.46 -12.35
N MET A 75 -14.62 -10.28 -13.07
CA MET A 75 -13.61 -9.24 -12.78
C MET A 75 -14.23 -7.83 -12.80
N ALA A 76 -15.03 -7.52 -13.82
CA ALA A 76 -15.75 -6.26 -13.93
C ALA A 76 -16.75 -6.07 -12.77
N TYR A 77 -17.49 -7.13 -12.40
CA TYR A 77 -18.41 -7.12 -11.26
C TYR A 77 -17.67 -6.79 -9.95
N MET A 78 -16.55 -7.49 -9.66
CA MET A 78 -15.77 -7.27 -8.46
C MET A 78 -15.09 -5.90 -8.41
N LEU A 79 -14.72 -5.32 -9.56
CA LEU A 79 -14.20 -3.96 -9.59
C LEU A 79 -15.30 -2.94 -9.29
N LYS A 80 -16.50 -3.17 -9.85
CA LYS A 80 -17.65 -2.27 -9.72
C LYS A 80 -18.20 -2.19 -8.31
N TYR A 81 -18.26 -3.32 -7.60
CA TYR A 81 -18.91 -3.42 -6.30
C TYR A 81 -17.93 -3.92 -5.23
N ASP A 82 -17.92 -3.24 -4.10
CA ASP A 82 -17.16 -3.65 -2.92
C ASP A 82 -17.96 -3.37 -1.66
N SER A 83 -18.02 -4.36 -0.77
CA SER A 83 -18.86 -4.28 0.45
C SER A 83 -18.29 -3.30 1.48
N THR A 84 -16.99 -3.05 1.48
CA THR A 84 -16.30 -2.19 2.45
C THR A 84 -16.10 -0.79 1.89
N HIS A 85 -15.55 -0.69 0.67
CA HIS A 85 -15.16 0.58 0.05
C HIS A 85 -16.17 1.10 -0.97
N GLY A 86 -17.34 0.46 -1.07
CA GLY A 86 -18.43 0.91 -1.92
C GLY A 86 -18.16 0.76 -3.42
N ARG A 87 -19.00 1.40 -4.21
CA ARG A 87 -18.92 1.32 -5.68
C ARG A 87 -17.66 2.00 -6.21
N PHE A 88 -17.13 1.45 -7.30
CA PHE A 88 -16.06 2.09 -8.06
C PHE A 88 -16.54 3.45 -8.60
N ASN A 89 -15.73 4.48 -8.41
CA ASN A 89 -16.02 5.83 -8.91
C ASN A 89 -15.60 5.94 -10.38
N GLY A 90 -16.47 5.49 -11.27
CA GLY A 90 -16.23 5.49 -12.71
C GLY A 90 -17.11 4.47 -13.44
N THR A 91 -16.87 4.32 -14.75
CA THR A 91 -17.55 3.33 -15.57
C THR A 91 -16.74 2.05 -15.66
N VAL A 92 -17.44 0.90 -15.56
CA VAL A 92 -16.82 -0.42 -15.74
C VAL A 92 -17.78 -1.21 -16.64
N GLU A 93 -17.29 -1.65 -17.79
CA GLU A 93 -18.06 -2.34 -18.81
C GLU A 93 -17.28 -3.55 -19.33
N VAL A 94 -17.99 -4.56 -19.79
CA VAL A 94 -17.43 -5.62 -20.65
C VAL A 94 -18.06 -5.49 -22.02
N LYS A 95 -17.23 -5.39 -23.04
CA LYS A 95 -17.66 -5.29 -24.44
C LYS A 95 -16.78 -6.17 -25.31
N ASP A 96 -17.38 -7.07 -26.06
CA ASP A 96 -16.69 -8.01 -26.94
C ASP A 96 -15.60 -8.84 -26.20
N GLY A 97 -15.90 -9.25 -24.94
CA GLY A 97 -14.99 -9.99 -24.07
C GLY A 97 -13.81 -9.19 -23.49
N LYS A 98 -13.86 -7.85 -23.59
CA LYS A 98 -12.82 -6.95 -23.11
C LYS A 98 -13.29 -6.13 -21.92
N LEU A 99 -12.43 -5.92 -20.94
CA LEU A 99 -12.68 -5.03 -19.81
C LEU A 99 -12.44 -3.58 -20.24
N ILE A 100 -13.45 -2.71 -20.07
CA ILE A 100 -13.35 -1.28 -20.38
C ILE A 100 -13.63 -0.50 -19.11
N VAL A 101 -12.69 0.33 -18.70
CA VAL A 101 -12.81 1.18 -17.50
C VAL A 101 -12.57 2.63 -17.88
N ASN A 102 -13.55 3.48 -17.62
CA ASN A 102 -13.55 4.90 -18.00
C ASN A 102 -13.20 5.11 -19.50
N GLY A 103 -13.71 4.23 -20.37
CA GLY A 103 -13.47 4.26 -21.80
C GLY A 103 -12.12 3.67 -22.25
N ASN A 104 -11.25 3.25 -21.32
CA ASN A 104 -9.96 2.63 -21.64
C ASN A 104 -10.08 1.11 -21.63
N GLU A 105 -9.60 0.48 -22.71
CA GLU A 105 -9.51 -0.97 -22.80
C GLU A 105 -8.35 -1.47 -21.94
N ILE A 106 -8.63 -2.47 -21.08
CA ILE A 106 -7.64 -3.16 -20.24
C ILE A 106 -7.49 -4.59 -20.77
N ARG A 107 -6.29 -4.98 -21.13
CA ARG A 107 -6.04 -6.36 -21.55
C ARG A 107 -6.19 -7.30 -20.35
N VAL A 108 -6.99 -8.35 -20.49
CA VAL A 108 -7.17 -9.39 -19.48
C VAL A 108 -6.55 -10.69 -19.98
N THR A 109 -5.79 -11.37 -19.12
CA THR A 109 -5.21 -12.70 -19.36
C THR A 109 -5.49 -13.62 -18.17
N ALA A 110 -5.41 -14.93 -18.39
CA ALA A 110 -5.66 -15.96 -17.37
C ALA A 110 -4.51 -16.97 -17.31
N GLU A 111 -3.27 -16.46 -17.32
CA GLU A 111 -2.07 -17.27 -17.35
C GLU A 111 -1.60 -17.64 -15.92
N ARG A 112 -1.26 -18.92 -15.73
CA ARG A 112 -0.72 -19.42 -14.46
C ARG A 112 0.78 -19.14 -14.31
N ASN A 113 1.50 -19.19 -15.41
CA ASN A 113 2.93 -18.91 -15.44
C ASN A 113 3.17 -17.45 -15.84
N PRO A 114 3.84 -16.64 -15.02
CA PRO A 114 4.11 -15.24 -15.32
C PRO A 114 4.81 -14.98 -16.65
N ALA A 115 5.64 -15.91 -17.12
CA ALA A 115 6.36 -15.78 -18.39
C ALA A 115 5.46 -15.76 -19.63
N ASP A 116 4.24 -16.31 -19.51
CA ASP A 116 3.30 -16.43 -20.64
C ASP A 116 2.36 -15.21 -20.75
N ILE A 117 2.39 -14.28 -19.77
CA ILE A 117 1.47 -13.14 -19.72
C ILE A 117 1.75 -12.11 -20.82
N ASN A 118 3.00 -11.99 -21.26
CA ASN A 118 3.41 -11.07 -22.34
C ASN A 118 3.11 -9.59 -22.02
N TRP A 119 3.65 -9.09 -20.91
CA TRP A 119 3.51 -7.68 -20.48
C TRP A 119 4.05 -6.68 -21.50
N GLY A 120 5.11 -7.07 -22.22
CA GLY A 120 5.73 -6.24 -23.25
C GLY A 120 4.80 -5.86 -24.39
N ALA A 121 3.84 -6.73 -24.75
CA ALA A 121 2.88 -6.46 -25.84
C ALA A 121 1.96 -5.25 -25.57
N VAL A 122 1.75 -4.86 -24.31
CA VAL A 122 0.96 -3.70 -23.92
C VAL A 122 1.82 -2.56 -23.34
N GLY A 123 3.13 -2.75 -23.30
CA GLY A 123 4.08 -1.77 -22.78
C GLY A 123 3.94 -1.54 -21.26
N ALA A 124 3.61 -2.58 -20.49
CA ALA A 124 3.61 -2.51 -19.04
C ALA A 124 5.06 -2.46 -18.53
N ASP A 125 5.50 -1.32 -18.07
CA ASP A 125 6.86 -1.13 -17.54
C ASP A 125 7.03 -1.73 -16.15
N TYR A 126 6.00 -1.63 -15.32
CA TYR A 126 5.96 -2.17 -13.96
C TYR A 126 4.90 -3.27 -13.88
N VAL A 127 5.16 -4.29 -13.08
CA VAL A 127 4.17 -5.29 -12.70
C VAL A 127 3.98 -5.27 -11.19
N VAL A 128 2.74 -5.10 -10.75
CA VAL A 128 2.35 -5.32 -9.36
C VAL A 128 2.03 -6.79 -9.18
N GLU A 129 2.88 -7.49 -8.44
CA GLU A 129 2.67 -8.89 -8.07
C GLU A 129 1.80 -8.96 -6.81
N SER A 130 0.52 -9.28 -6.96
CA SER A 130 -0.48 -9.31 -5.89
C SER A 130 -1.19 -10.65 -5.70
N THR A 131 -0.64 -11.73 -6.27
CA THR A 131 -1.13 -13.10 -6.02
C THR A 131 -0.66 -13.68 -4.69
N GLY A 132 0.47 -13.19 -4.16
CA GLY A 132 1.15 -13.75 -2.99
C GLY A 132 1.94 -15.04 -3.26
N LEU A 133 2.07 -15.44 -4.54
CA LEU A 133 2.76 -16.69 -4.95
C LEU A 133 4.22 -16.45 -5.36
N PHE A 134 4.49 -15.34 -6.06
CA PHE A 134 5.77 -15.03 -6.69
C PHE A 134 6.56 -14.00 -5.87
N LEU A 135 6.95 -14.37 -4.63
CA LEU A 135 7.55 -13.47 -3.64
C LEU A 135 9.07 -13.64 -3.48
N THR A 136 9.74 -14.16 -4.48
CA THR A 136 11.21 -14.23 -4.59
C THR A 136 11.63 -13.77 -5.98
N LYS A 137 12.85 -13.27 -6.13
CA LYS A 137 13.42 -12.89 -7.44
C LYS A 137 13.26 -14.01 -8.46
N GLU A 138 13.64 -15.24 -8.07
CA GLU A 138 13.53 -16.41 -8.93
C GLU A 138 12.10 -16.63 -9.43
N LYS A 139 11.11 -16.60 -8.54
CA LYS A 139 9.71 -16.83 -8.91
C LYS A 139 9.12 -15.70 -9.73
N ALA A 140 9.51 -14.46 -9.43
CA ALA A 140 9.03 -13.26 -10.13
C ALA A 140 9.74 -13.01 -11.46
N GLN A 141 10.84 -13.73 -11.76
CA GLN A 141 11.61 -13.56 -12.98
C GLN A 141 10.75 -13.71 -14.24
N GLY A 142 9.77 -14.61 -14.24
CA GLY A 142 8.83 -14.77 -15.35
C GLY A 142 8.11 -13.49 -15.78
N HIS A 143 7.91 -12.52 -14.89
CA HIS A 143 7.36 -11.22 -15.28
C HIS A 143 8.32 -10.40 -16.13
N ILE A 144 9.61 -10.48 -15.84
CA ILE A 144 10.66 -9.81 -16.63
C ILE A 144 10.79 -10.49 -17.99
N ASP A 145 10.80 -11.83 -18.00
CA ASP A 145 10.84 -12.64 -19.22
C ASP A 145 9.65 -12.35 -20.14
N ALA A 146 8.49 -12.00 -19.55
CA ALA A 146 7.28 -11.57 -20.23
C ALA A 146 7.31 -10.09 -20.69
N GLY A 147 8.43 -9.37 -20.47
CA GLY A 147 8.66 -8.03 -21.00
C GLY A 147 8.40 -6.88 -20.03
N ALA A 148 8.15 -7.13 -18.75
CA ALA A 148 8.13 -6.08 -17.74
C ALA A 148 9.57 -5.60 -17.43
N LYS A 149 9.73 -4.34 -17.03
CA LYS A 149 11.04 -3.79 -16.63
C LYS A 149 11.30 -3.94 -15.14
N LYS A 150 10.24 -3.85 -14.33
CA LYS A 150 10.31 -3.86 -12.87
C LYS A 150 9.14 -4.65 -12.28
N VAL A 151 9.37 -5.28 -11.13
CA VAL A 151 8.32 -5.99 -10.37
C VAL A 151 8.23 -5.42 -8.97
N VAL A 152 7.02 -5.04 -8.56
CA VAL A 152 6.70 -4.59 -7.20
C VAL A 152 5.84 -5.65 -6.52
N MET A 153 6.41 -6.37 -5.57
CA MET A 153 5.69 -7.37 -4.78
C MET A 153 4.81 -6.68 -3.74
N SER A 154 3.52 -6.95 -3.75
CA SER A 154 2.55 -6.41 -2.78
C SER A 154 2.48 -7.25 -1.50
N ALA A 155 3.59 -7.81 -1.07
CA ALA A 155 3.76 -8.58 0.15
C ALA A 155 5.24 -8.61 0.54
N PRO A 156 5.58 -8.95 1.80
CA PRO A 156 6.98 -9.13 2.19
C PRO A 156 7.67 -10.18 1.33
N SER A 157 8.85 -9.84 0.81
CA SER A 157 9.68 -10.78 0.06
C SER A 157 10.12 -11.95 0.96
N LYS A 158 10.28 -13.12 0.34
CA LYS A 158 10.71 -14.36 1.01
C LYS A 158 12.21 -14.66 0.81
N ASP A 159 12.90 -13.76 0.13
CA ASP A 159 14.35 -13.78 -0.11
C ASP A 159 14.98 -12.43 0.29
N ASP A 160 16.12 -12.10 -0.33
CA ASP A 160 16.85 -10.85 -0.13
C ASP A 160 16.33 -9.68 -0.98
N THR A 161 15.18 -9.82 -1.68
CA THR A 161 14.55 -8.70 -2.41
C THR A 161 14.35 -7.51 -1.49
N PRO A 162 14.85 -6.31 -1.85
CA PRO A 162 14.72 -5.12 -1.03
C PRO A 162 13.26 -4.80 -0.71
N MET A 163 13.00 -4.45 0.55
CA MET A 163 11.69 -4.00 1.01
C MET A 163 11.71 -2.51 1.28
N PHE A 164 10.70 -1.80 0.80
CA PHE A 164 10.56 -0.36 0.98
C PHE A 164 9.27 -0.01 1.73
N VAL A 165 9.38 0.99 2.59
CA VAL A 165 8.26 1.71 3.21
C VAL A 165 8.44 3.18 2.88
N MET A 166 7.45 3.77 2.24
CA MET A 166 7.48 5.18 1.85
C MET A 166 7.68 6.09 3.08
N GLY A 167 8.56 7.08 2.95
CA GLY A 167 8.95 8.00 4.03
C GLY A 167 9.92 7.41 5.05
N VAL A 168 10.22 6.11 4.99
CA VAL A 168 11.15 5.47 5.92
C VAL A 168 12.49 5.18 5.25
N ASN A 169 12.50 4.37 4.20
CA ASN A 169 13.74 3.95 3.54
C ASN A 169 13.67 4.00 2.00
N ASN A 170 12.61 4.56 1.41
CA ASN A 170 12.49 4.66 -0.05
C ASN A 170 13.65 5.41 -0.71
N LEU A 171 14.33 6.33 0.01
CA LEU A 171 15.51 7.04 -0.50
C LEU A 171 16.70 6.13 -0.78
N SER A 172 16.72 4.90 -0.29
CA SER A 172 17.75 3.91 -0.58
C SER A 172 17.47 3.09 -1.86
N TYR A 173 16.36 3.35 -2.55
CA TYR A 173 16.09 2.75 -3.84
C TYR A 173 17.06 3.27 -4.90
N SER A 174 17.55 2.39 -5.75
CA SER A 174 18.31 2.73 -6.94
C SER A 174 17.72 2.07 -8.18
N ASN A 175 17.90 2.71 -9.34
CA ASN A 175 17.24 2.28 -10.57
C ASN A 175 17.70 0.93 -11.14
N ASP A 176 18.79 0.37 -10.66
CA ASP A 176 19.25 -0.99 -10.99
C ASP A 176 18.43 -2.09 -10.29
N MET A 177 17.67 -1.75 -9.25
CA MET A 177 16.80 -2.69 -8.55
C MET A 177 15.60 -3.08 -9.43
N THR A 178 15.60 -4.30 -9.95
CA THR A 178 14.53 -4.83 -10.81
C THR A 178 13.35 -5.34 -10.02
N PHE A 179 13.59 -5.97 -8.87
CA PHE A 179 12.59 -6.52 -7.97
C PHE A 179 12.59 -5.76 -6.66
N VAL A 180 11.43 -5.30 -6.23
CA VAL A 180 11.23 -4.64 -4.93
C VAL A 180 9.98 -5.16 -4.26
N SER A 181 9.90 -5.01 -2.93
CA SER A 181 8.71 -5.32 -2.15
C SER A 181 8.22 -4.08 -1.40
N ASN A 182 6.91 -3.87 -1.37
CA ASN A 182 6.27 -2.83 -0.55
C ASN A 182 6.03 -3.30 0.90
N ALA A 183 6.73 -4.33 1.37
CA ALA A 183 6.56 -4.95 2.68
C ALA A 183 5.11 -5.40 2.96
N SER A 184 4.63 -5.36 4.21
CA SER A 184 3.24 -5.63 4.58
C SER A 184 2.51 -4.36 4.98
N CYS A 185 1.17 -4.40 5.02
CA CYS A 185 0.35 -3.30 5.54
C CYS A 185 0.72 -2.95 6.99
N THR A 186 0.90 -3.96 7.84
CA THR A 186 1.31 -3.76 9.24
C THR A 186 2.73 -3.15 9.33
N THR A 187 3.68 -3.56 8.49
CA THR A 187 5.01 -2.95 8.44
C THR A 187 4.93 -1.49 8.00
N ASN A 188 4.08 -1.17 7.04
CA ASN A 188 3.83 0.20 6.59
C ASN A 188 3.21 1.09 7.68
N CYS A 189 2.41 0.53 8.59
CA CYS A 189 1.91 1.25 9.75
C CYS A 189 2.97 1.41 10.85
N LEU A 190 3.66 0.33 11.18
CA LEU A 190 4.60 0.28 12.31
C LEU A 190 5.88 1.10 12.05
N ALA A 191 6.44 1.03 10.83
CA ALA A 191 7.75 1.60 10.55
C ALA A 191 7.79 3.14 10.69
N PRO A 192 6.80 3.94 10.23
CA PRO A 192 6.78 5.38 10.46
C PRO A 192 6.78 5.75 11.94
N VAL A 193 5.96 5.10 12.76
CA VAL A 193 5.89 5.35 14.21
C VAL A 193 7.20 4.93 14.88
N ALA A 194 7.73 3.75 14.54
CA ALA A 194 9.01 3.28 15.08
C ALA A 194 10.18 4.19 14.67
N LYS A 195 10.17 4.74 13.45
CA LYS A 195 11.16 5.73 12.99
C LYS A 195 11.13 6.97 13.87
N VAL A 196 9.97 7.59 14.07
CA VAL A 196 9.85 8.80 14.89
C VAL A 196 10.32 8.54 16.32
N LEU A 197 9.91 7.42 16.94
CA LEU A 197 10.36 7.07 18.29
C LEU A 197 11.86 6.84 18.36
N ASN A 198 12.41 6.09 17.39
CA ASN A 198 13.84 5.77 17.38
C ASN A 198 14.70 7.01 17.14
N ASP A 199 14.31 7.86 16.19
CA ASP A 199 15.12 9.04 15.81
C ASP A 199 15.14 10.10 16.91
N ASN A 200 14.07 10.24 17.71
CA ASN A 200 13.99 11.24 18.79
C ASN A 200 14.42 10.70 20.16
N PHE A 201 14.11 9.45 20.45
CA PHE A 201 14.26 8.92 21.83
C PHE A 201 15.09 7.63 21.90
N GLY A 202 15.41 7.00 20.76
CA GLY A 202 16.04 5.69 20.70
C GLY A 202 15.12 4.57 21.21
N ILE A 203 14.99 3.49 20.46
CA ILE A 203 14.28 2.28 20.90
C ILE A 203 15.31 1.26 21.37
N LYS A 204 15.22 0.84 22.62
CA LYS A 204 16.03 -0.25 23.19
C LYS A 204 15.46 -1.60 22.77
N GLU A 205 14.18 -1.81 23.00
CA GLU A 205 13.44 -3.02 22.65
C GLU A 205 11.92 -2.73 22.62
N GLY A 206 11.14 -3.59 21.95
CA GLY A 206 9.69 -3.43 21.93
C GLY A 206 8.93 -4.67 21.47
N LEU A 207 7.69 -4.73 21.92
CA LEU A 207 6.71 -5.73 21.50
C LEU A 207 5.55 -5.04 20.76
N MET A 208 5.22 -5.56 19.60
CA MET A 208 4.09 -5.08 18.80
C MET A 208 2.96 -6.12 18.80
N THR A 209 1.76 -5.66 19.05
CA THR A 209 0.55 -6.42 18.76
C THR A 209 -0.24 -5.68 17.68
N THR A 210 -0.60 -6.36 16.59
CA THR A 210 -1.61 -5.79 15.70
C THR A 210 -2.95 -6.48 15.96
N VAL A 211 -3.98 -5.68 16.26
CA VAL A 211 -5.37 -6.14 16.19
C VAL A 211 -5.83 -5.90 14.77
N HIS A 212 -5.92 -6.98 14.01
CA HIS A 212 -6.01 -6.93 12.55
C HIS A 212 -7.38 -7.37 12.04
N ALA A 213 -7.90 -6.62 11.11
CA ALA A 213 -9.13 -6.95 10.40
C ALA A 213 -9.03 -8.30 9.68
N THR A 214 -10.19 -8.84 9.32
CA THR A 214 -10.33 -10.08 8.57
C THR A 214 -9.68 -9.96 7.19
N THR A 215 -8.99 -11.03 6.77
CA THR A 215 -8.37 -11.09 5.43
C THR A 215 -8.89 -12.29 4.64
N ALA A 216 -8.76 -12.24 3.32
CA ALA A 216 -9.26 -13.27 2.40
C ALA A 216 -8.68 -14.68 2.63
N THR A 217 -7.59 -14.81 3.38
CA THR A 217 -6.98 -16.10 3.71
C THR A 217 -7.65 -16.81 4.88
N GLN A 218 -8.48 -16.12 5.66
CA GLN A 218 -9.20 -16.68 6.79
C GLN A 218 -10.43 -17.48 6.33
N LYS A 219 -10.89 -18.40 7.17
CA LYS A 219 -12.07 -19.22 6.90
C LYS A 219 -13.34 -18.51 7.35
N THR A 220 -14.40 -18.59 6.56
CA THR A 220 -15.72 -18.05 6.94
C THR A 220 -16.32 -18.86 8.09
N VAL A 221 -16.19 -20.19 8.04
CA VAL A 221 -16.57 -21.14 9.08
C VAL A 221 -15.39 -22.06 9.41
N ASP A 222 -15.44 -22.80 10.51
CA ASP A 222 -14.41 -23.74 10.89
C ASP A 222 -14.09 -24.71 9.73
N GLY A 223 -12.83 -24.78 9.33
CA GLY A 223 -12.36 -25.62 8.25
C GLY A 223 -10.88 -25.97 8.36
N PRO A 224 -10.42 -26.99 7.66
CA PRO A 224 -9.05 -27.46 7.78
C PRO A 224 -8.03 -26.41 7.37
N SER A 225 -6.99 -26.25 8.20
CA SER A 225 -5.82 -25.42 7.95
C SER A 225 -4.59 -26.11 8.52
N MET A 226 -3.87 -26.83 7.66
CA MET A 226 -2.79 -27.73 8.10
C MET A 226 -1.57 -27.02 8.67
N LYS A 227 -1.31 -25.78 8.26
CA LYS A 227 -0.15 -24.99 8.70
C LYS A 227 -0.46 -24.08 9.90
N ASP A 228 -1.69 -23.64 10.02
CA ASP A 228 -2.17 -22.74 11.08
C ASP A 228 -3.57 -23.17 11.51
N TRP A 229 -3.64 -23.98 12.54
CA TRP A 229 -4.91 -24.51 13.03
C TRP A 229 -5.86 -23.40 13.52
N ARG A 230 -5.30 -22.33 14.14
CA ARG A 230 -6.09 -21.18 14.58
C ARG A 230 -6.67 -20.42 13.40
N GLY A 231 -5.90 -20.26 12.31
CA GLY A 231 -6.38 -19.66 11.06
C GLY A 231 -7.44 -20.48 10.32
N GLY A 232 -7.69 -21.75 10.75
CA GLY A 232 -8.79 -22.59 10.29
C GLY A 232 -10.13 -22.32 10.97
N ARG A 233 -10.16 -21.46 12.02
CA ARG A 233 -11.39 -21.14 12.75
C ARG A 233 -12.16 -20.01 12.07
N GLY A 234 -13.50 -20.01 12.24
CA GLY A 234 -14.41 -19.04 11.65
C GLY A 234 -14.07 -17.61 12.03
N ALA A 235 -13.76 -16.80 11.03
CA ALA A 235 -13.26 -15.43 11.23
C ALA A 235 -14.30 -14.47 11.79
N GLY A 236 -15.58 -14.71 11.50
CA GLY A 236 -16.67 -13.79 11.86
C GLY A 236 -17.10 -13.82 13.33
N GLN A 237 -16.53 -14.70 14.17
CA GLN A 237 -16.99 -14.88 15.55
C GLN A 237 -15.87 -15.15 16.57
N ASN A 238 -14.59 -15.04 16.15
CA ASN A 238 -13.45 -15.37 16.99
C ASN A 238 -12.41 -14.25 17.03
N ILE A 239 -11.74 -14.13 18.18
CA ILE A 239 -10.45 -13.45 18.29
C ILE A 239 -9.38 -14.52 18.05
N ILE A 240 -8.61 -14.41 16.96
CA ILE A 240 -7.68 -15.46 16.52
C ILE A 240 -6.23 -14.99 16.66
N PRO A 241 -5.46 -15.49 17.64
CA PRO A 241 -4.03 -15.24 17.70
C PRO A 241 -3.31 -15.79 16.48
N SER A 242 -2.44 -15.01 15.86
CA SER A 242 -1.71 -15.36 14.65
C SER A 242 -0.27 -14.84 14.73
N SER A 243 0.66 -15.56 14.13
CA SER A 243 2.03 -15.05 13.99
C SER A 243 2.09 -13.96 12.92
N THR A 244 3.02 -13.02 13.08
CA THR A 244 3.33 -12.02 12.07
C THR A 244 4.82 -11.75 11.99
N GLY A 245 5.33 -11.57 10.78
CA GLY A 245 6.70 -11.12 10.54
C GLY A 245 6.86 -9.61 10.47
N ALA A 246 5.77 -8.84 10.62
CA ALA A 246 5.77 -7.40 10.37
C ALA A 246 6.74 -6.61 11.25
N ALA A 247 6.81 -6.93 12.56
CA ALA A 247 7.73 -6.26 13.47
C ALA A 247 9.21 -6.57 13.16
N LYS A 248 9.49 -7.83 12.78
CA LYS A 248 10.85 -8.21 12.34
C LYS A 248 11.23 -7.54 11.02
N ALA A 249 10.26 -7.34 10.14
CA ALA A 249 10.48 -6.65 8.86
C ALA A 249 10.86 -5.17 9.03
N VAL A 250 10.46 -4.53 10.14
CA VAL A 250 10.91 -3.17 10.46
C VAL A 250 12.44 -3.10 10.58
N GLY A 251 13.10 -4.13 11.14
CA GLY A 251 14.56 -4.19 11.18
C GLY A 251 15.25 -4.29 9.81
N LYS A 252 14.51 -4.69 8.75
CA LYS A 252 15.02 -4.68 7.37
C LYS A 252 14.92 -3.29 6.73
N VAL A 253 13.91 -2.50 7.10
CA VAL A 253 13.70 -1.14 6.56
C VAL A 253 14.33 -0.06 7.43
N ILE A 254 14.53 -0.34 8.73
CA ILE A 254 15.27 0.51 9.69
C ILE A 254 16.34 -0.35 10.35
N PRO A 255 17.56 -0.45 9.79
CA PRO A 255 18.60 -1.36 10.28
C PRO A 255 18.96 -1.17 11.76
N ALA A 256 18.85 0.06 12.29
CA ALA A 256 19.08 0.36 13.71
C ALA A 256 18.10 -0.38 14.66
N LEU A 257 16.97 -0.86 14.15
CA LEU A 257 15.96 -1.60 14.90
C LEU A 257 16.03 -3.13 14.67
N ASN A 258 17.04 -3.60 13.94
CA ASN A 258 17.20 -5.03 13.70
C ASN A 258 17.40 -5.78 15.04
N GLY A 259 16.54 -6.79 15.28
CA GLY A 259 16.56 -7.59 16.52
C GLY A 259 15.92 -6.91 17.74
N LYS A 260 15.53 -5.63 17.66
CA LYS A 260 14.92 -4.88 18.78
C LYS A 260 13.39 -5.02 18.85
N LEU A 261 12.74 -5.38 17.75
CA LEU A 261 11.28 -5.49 17.67
C LEU A 261 10.82 -6.89 17.27
N THR A 262 9.81 -7.39 17.97
CA THR A 262 9.05 -8.58 17.56
C THR A 262 7.57 -8.38 17.89
N GLY A 263 6.71 -9.32 17.48
CA GLY A 263 5.28 -9.14 17.74
C GLY A 263 4.40 -10.27 17.23
N MET A 264 3.10 -10.08 17.43
CA MET A 264 2.05 -11.01 17.04
C MET A 264 0.83 -10.25 16.52
N ALA A 265 -0.15 -10.98 16.01
CA ALA A 265 -1.44 -10.44 15.59
C ALA A 265 -2.58 -11.10 16.35
N PHE A 266 -3.65 -10.34 16.61
CA PHE A 266 -4.98 -10.87 16.84
C PHE A 266 -5.85 -10.54 15.63
N ARG A 267 -6.43 -11.57 15.00
CA ARG A 267 -7.45 -11.39 13.97
C ARG A 267 -8.80 -11.23 14.65
N VAL A 268 -9.54 -10.19 14.26
CA VAL A 268 -10.86 -9.85 14.82
C VAL A 268 -11.91 -9.74 13.72
N PRO A 269 -13.20 -9.91 14.04
CA PRO A 269 -14.29 -9.89 13.04
C PRO A 269 -14.68 -8.46 12.61
N THR A 270 -13.71 -7.67 12.17
CA THR A 270 -13.92 -6.39 11.51
C THR A 270 -13.58 -6.54 10.02
N PRO A 271 -14.32 -5.91 9.10
CA PRO A 271 -14.12 -6.09 7.66
C PRO A 271 -12.84 -5.44 7.16
N ASP A 272 -12.42 -4.33 7.76
CA ASP A 272 -11.25 -3.54 7.38
C ASP A 272 -10.81 -2.66 8.55
N VAL A 273 -9.71 -1.98 8.39
CA VAL A 273 -8.97 -1.15 9.35
C VAL A 273 -8.48 -1.95 10.55
N SER A 274 -7.19 -1.91 10.68
CA SER A 274 -6.41 -2.59 11.72
C SER A 274 -5.71 -1.55 12.60
N VAL A 275 -5.20 -1.98 13.75
CA VAL A 275 -4.46 -1.13 14.67
C VAL A 275 -3.17 -1.80 15.09
N VAL A 276 -2.09 -1.02 15.16
CA VAL A 276 -0.82 -1.37 15.79
C VAL A 276 -0.82 -0.85 17.23
N ASP A 277 -0.59 -1.74 18.17
CA ASP A 277 -0.24 -1.48 19.56
C ASP A 277 1.26 -1.77 19.71
N LEU A 278 2.07 -0.73 19.89
CA LEU A 278 3.51 -0.83 20.06
C LEU A 278 3.91 -0.42 21.46
N THR A 279 4.40 -1.38 22.26
CA THR A 279 4.99 -1.13 23.56
C THR A 279 6.51 -1.18 23.46
N VAL A 280 7.20 -0.11 23.87
CA VAL A 280 8.66 0.02 23.76
C VAL A 280 9.30 0.51 25.04
N THR A 281 10.57 0.09 25.24
CA THR A 281 11.51 0.72 26.15
C THR A 281 12.37 1.70 25.35
N LEU A 282 12.34 2.98 25.74
CA LEU A 282 13.15 4.05 25.14
C LEU A 282 14.53 4.13 25.79
N GLU A 283 15.54 4.49 25.02
CA GLU A 283 16.89 4.79 25.52
C GLU A 283 16.92 6.11 26.30
N LYS A 284 16.30 7.16 25.71
CA LYS A 284 16.10 8.47 26.31
C LYS A 284 14.67 8.60 26.81
N GLY A 285 14.49 8.84 28.09
CA GLY A 285 13.15 9.07 28.66
C GLY A 285 12.50 10.32 28.10
N ALA A 286 11.18 10.24 27.91
CA ALA A 286 10.35 11.33 27.44
C ALA A 286 8.98 11.28 28.11
N SER A 287 8.35 12.44 28.27
CA SER A 287 6.92 12.52 28.61
C SER A 287 6.08 12.08 27.42
N TYR A 288 4.87 11.59 27.67
CA TYR A 288 3.95 11.23 26.60
C TYR A 288 3.60 12.44 25.70
N ALA A 289 3.54 13.65 26.28
CA ALA A 289 3.32 14.88 25.55
C ALA A 289 4.46 15.17 24.54
N GLU A 290 5.72 14.93 24.91
CA GLU A 290 6.87 15.07 23.99
C GLU A 290 6.79 14.05 22.85
N ILE A 291 6.34 12.83 23.12
CA ILE A 291 6.13 11.79 22.10
C ILE A 291 5.02 12.23 21.13
N CYS A 292 3.88 12.70 21.65
CA CYS A 292 2.79 13.24 20.82
C CYS A 292 3.26 14.42 19.96
N ALA A 293 4.03 15.34 20.52
CA ALA A 293 4.58 16.48 19.80
C ALA A 293 5.51 16.04 18.65
N ALA A 294 6.38 15.06 18.89
CA ALA A 294 7.26 14.50 17.85
C ALA A 294 6.45 13.82 16.73
N MET A 295 5.42 13.04 17.07
CA MET A 295 4.53 12.39 16.09
C MET A 295 3.77 13.42 15.26
N LYS A 296 3.22 14.46 15.90
CA LYS A 296 2.52 15.55 15.23
C LYS A 296 3.45 16.29 14.26
N ALA A 297 4.63 16.68 14.71
CA ALA A 297 5.63 17.35 13.87
C ALA A 297 6.02 16.50 12.66
N ALA A 298 6.25 15.20 12.83
CA ALA A 298 6.55 14.30 11.73
C ALA A 298 5.38 14.15 10.74
N SER A 299 4.14 14.07 11.24
CA SER A 299 2.93 13.95 10.41
C SER A 299 2.65 15.19 9.57
N GLU A 300 3.01 16.35 10.06
CA GLU A 300 2.88 17.65 9.33
C GLU A 300 4.10 17.94 8.46
N GLY A 301 5.24 17.30 8.75
CA GLY A 301 6.55 17.51 8.12
C GLY A 301 6.98 16.38 7.18
N GLU A 302 8.03 15.66 7.56
CA GLU A 302 8.72 14.67 6.73
C GLU A 302 7.88 13.46 6.35
N LEU A 303 6.92 13.06 7.21
CA LEU A 303 6.02 11.93 6.98
C LEU A 303 4.61 12.37 6.55
N LYS A 304 4.46 13.60 6.06
CA LYS A 304 3.16 14.10 5.57
C LYS A 304 2.62 13.20 4.45
N GLY A 305 1.34 12.79 4.60
CA GLY A 305 0.68 11.86 3.68
C GLY A 305 0.99 10.38 3.93
N ILE A 306 1.85 10.08 4.91
CA ILE A 306 2.22 8.72 5.34
C ILE A 306 1.77 8.51 6.78
N LEU A 307 2.27 9.33 7.69
CA LEU A 307 1.83 9.40 9.09
C LEU A 307 0.70 10.43 9.21
N GLY A 308 -0.40 10.02 9.83
CA GLY A 308 -1.44 10.91 10.33
C GLY A 308 -1.33 11.08 11.83
N TYR A 309 -2.06 12.03 12.37
CA TYR A 309 -2.15 12.33 13.81
C TYR A 309 -3.60 12.68 14.15
N THR A 310 -4.12 12.12 15.24
CA THR A 310 -5.45 12.46 15.75
C THR A 310 -5.44 12.58 17.27
N GLU A 311 -6.28 13.50 17.79
CA GLU A 311 -6.62 13.66 19.21
C GLU A 311 -8.09 13.33 19.45
N ASP A 312 -8.85 13.01 18.40
CA ASP A 312 -10.25 12.67 18.47
C ASP A 312 -10.47 11.26 19.05
N ALA A 313 -11.62 11.05 19.69
CA ALA A 313 -12.04 9.74 20.21
C ALA A 313 -12.55 8.85 19.06
N VAL A 314 -11.65 8.33 18.25
CA VAL A 314 -11.93 7.57 17.04
C VAL A 314 -11.95 6.06 17.26
N VAL A 315 -12.55 5.35 16.31
CA VAL A 315 -12.57 3.89 16.21
C VAL A 315 -12.16 3.46 14.79
N SER A 316 -11.91 2.17 14.60
CA SER A 316 -11.39 1.63 13.35
C SER A 316 -12.17 2.09 12.11
N ASN A 317 -13.50 2.13 12.18
CA ASN A 317 -14.34 2.41 11.02
C ASN A 317 -14.23 3.86 10.49
N ASP A 318 -13.70 4.78 11.31
CA ASP A 318 -13.47 6.18 10.91
C ASP A 318 -12.33 6.32 9.89
N PHE A 319 -11.51 5.28 9.72
CA PHE A 319 -10.35 5.28 8.84
C PHE A 319 -10.53 4.45 7.56
N VAL A 320 -11.73 3.92 7.30
CA VAL A 320 -12.01 3.22 6.05
C VAL A 320 -11.81 4.16 4.86
N GLY A 321 -10.93 3.78 3.95
CA GLY A 321 -10.56 4.57 2.78
C GLY A 321 -9.39 5.56 3.01
N ASP A 322 -8.81 5.62 4.21
CA ASP A 322 -7.65 6.48 4.46
C ASP A 322 -6.41 5.96 3.70
N THR A 323 -5.79 6.82 2.93
CA THR A 323 -4.61 6.48 2.11
C THR A 323 -3.28 6.63 2.86
N ARG A 324 -3.30 7.18 4.08
CA ARG A 324 -2.15 7.15 4.97
C ARG A 324 -2.02 5.77 5.58
N THR A 325 -0.79 5.29 5.75
CA THR A 325 -0.55 3.93 6.25
C THR A 325 -0.36 3.82 7.75
N SER A 326 -0.34 4.96 8.45
CA SER A 326 -0.13 5.01 9.90
C SER A 326 -0.81 6.26 10.45
N ILE A 327 -1.83 6.13 11.27
CA ILE A 327 -2.51 7.27 11.89
C ILE A 327 -2.31 7.15 13.40
N PHE A 328 -1.36 7.93 13.93
CA PHE A 328 -1.05 7.95 15.37
C PHE A 328 -2.23 8.51 16.16
N ASP A 329 -2.68 7.73 17.15
CA ASP A 329 -3.74 8.10 18.07
C ASP A 329 -3.16 8.60 19.38
N ALA A 330 -3.18 9.91 19.57
CA ALA A 330 -2.61 10.56 20.74
C ALA A 330 -3.41 10.26 22.02
N GLY A 331 -4.72 9.98 21.89
CA GLY A 331 -5.59 9.68 23.03
C GLY A 331 -5.50 8.24 23.52
N ALA A 332 -5.03 7.29 22.67
CA ALA A 332 -5.04 5.88 22.99
C ALA A 332 -3.74 5.34 23.63
N GLY A 333 -2.66 6.11 23.62
CA GLY A 333 -1.37 5.68 24.15
C GLY A 333 -1.24 5.86 25.67
N ILE A 334 -0.25 5.21 26.26
CA ILE A 334 -0.01 5.18 27.72
C ILE A 334 1.48 5.21 28.00
N SER A 335 1.94 6.06 28.95
CA SER A 335 3.27 5.98 29.53
C SER A 335 3.20 5.43 30.95
N LEU A 336 3.89 4.33 31.22
CA LEU A 336 4.06 3.81 32.57
C LEU A 336 5.22 4.49 33.31
N SER A 337 6.25 4.85 32.56
CA SER A 337 7.41 5.62 33.02
C SER A 337 7.95 6.42 31.84
N PRO A 338 8.90 7.36 32.06
CA PRO A 338 9.51 8.10 30.96
C PRO A 338 10.15 7.23 29.88
N ASN A 339 10.59 6.02 30.23
CA ASN A 339 11.25 5.10 29.33
C ASN A 339 10.36 3.94 28.84
N PHE A 340 9.17 3.74 29.40
CA PHE A 340 8.31 2.61 29.03
C PHE A 340 6.93 3.12 28.59
N VAL A 341 6.68 3.02 27.31
CA VAL A 341 5.53 3.65 26.65
C VAL A 341 4.84 2.69 25.70
N LYS A 342 3.51 2.79 25.61
CA LYS A 342 2.67 2.19 24.60
C LYS A 342 2.13 3.28 23.71
N VAL A 343 2.25 3.09 22.40
CA VAL A 343 1.65 3.95 21.37
C VAL A 343 0.73 3.15 20.47
N VAL A 344 -0.29 3.82 19.91
CA VAL A 344 -1.32 3.22 19.08
C VAL A 344 -1.36 3.92 17.74
N SER A 345 -1.47 3.15 16.65
CA SER A 345 -1.62 3.69 15.31
C SER A 345 -2.59 2.86 14.47
N TRP A 346 -3.53 3.55 13.83
CA TRP A 346 -4.54 2.96 12.94
C TRP A 346 -4.04 2.88 11.50
N TYR A 347 -4.58 1.95 10.73
CA TYR A 347 -4.32 1.86 9.29
C TYR A 347 -5.42 1.10 8.55
N ASP A 348 -5.87 1.66 7.43
CA ASP A 348 -6.62 0.88 6.45
C ASP A 348 -5.65 -0.09 5.77
N ASN A 349 -5.81 -1.38 6.09
CA ASN A 349 -4.88 -2.43 5.66
C ASN A 349 -5.01 -2.76 4.16
N GLU A 350 -5.99 -2.23 3.47
CA GLU A 350 -6.25 -2.42 2.04
C GLU A 350 -5.97 -1.13 1.24
N MET A 351 -6.68 -0.03 1.54
CA MET A 351 -6.61 1.21 0.76
C MET A 351 -5.30 1.94 1.00
N GLY A 352 -4.90 2.14 2.25
CA GLY A 352 -3.64 2.81 2.60
C GLY A 352 -2.43 2.07 2.04
N TYR A 353 -2.42 0.75 2.19
CA TYR A 353 -1.36 -0.10 1.64
C TYR A 353 -1.29 -0.01 0.10
N SER A 354 -2.43 -0.10 -0.58
CA SER A 354 -2.50 -0.05 -2.05
C SER A 354 -2.09 1.32 -2.60
N ALA A 355 -2.41 2.40 -1.88
CA ALA A 355 -1.92 3.74 -2.22
C ALA A 355 -0.39 3.81 -2.20
N LYS A 356 0.27 3.19 -1.21
CA LYS A 356 1.74 3.17 -1.11
C LYS A 356 2.40 2.28 -2.15
N VAL A 357 1.73 1.23 -2.64
CA VAL A 357 2.21 0.48 -3.82
C VAL A 357 2.29 1.42 -5.04
N CYS A 358 1.26 2.22 -5.28
CA CYS A 358 1.25 3.21 -6.35
C CYS A 358 2.34 4.28 -6.13
N GLU A 359 2.46 4.81 -4.91
CA GLU A 359 3.46 5.83 -4.58
C GLU A 359 4.91 5.30 -4.70
N LEU A 360 5.15 4.04 -4.36
CA LEU A 360 6.46 3.41 -4.57
C LEU A 360 6.78 3.34 -6.08
N ILE A 361 5.82 2.98 -6.93
CA ILE A 361 6.02 2.97 -8.39
C ILE A 361 6.31 4.38 -8.91
N GLU A 362 5.55 5.40 -8.46
CA GLU A 362 5.80 6.80 -8.82
C GLU A 362 7.19 7.26 -8.40
N TYR A 363 7.62 6.87 -7.20
CA TYR A 363 8.95 7.18 -6.69
C TYR A 363 10.04 6.49 -7.53
N MET A 364 9.89 5.18 -7.81
CA MET A 364 10.82 4.42 -8.65
C MET A 364 10.95 5.05 -10.05
N GLU A 365 9.86 5.54 -10.63
CA GLU A 365 9.86 6.23 -11.92
C GLU A 365 10.61 7.57 -11.84
N SER A 366 10.52 8.28 -10.72
CA SER A 366 11.17 9.58 -10.52
C SER A 366 12.69 9.50 -10.31
N VAL A 367 13.22 8.30 -10.01
CA VAL A 367 14.64 8.04 -9.74
C VAL A 367 15.37 7.46 -10.98
N LYS A 368 14.73 7.48 -12.15
CA LYS A 368 15.34 6.99 -13.42
C LYS A 368 16.55 7.80 -13.86
#